data_7e0cf45dbdb7ea5a3fcf9ecf5322e0df
#
_entry.id   7e0cf45dbdb7ea5a3fcf9ecf5322e0df
#
_cell.length_a   1.000
_cell.length_b   1.000
_cell.length_c   1.000
_cell.angle_alpha   90.00
_cell.angle_beta   90.00
_cell.angle_gamma   90.00
#
_symmetry.space_group_name_H-M   'P 1'
#
loop_
_entity.id
_entity.type
_entity.pdbx_description
1 polymer ?
#
loop_
_entity_poly.entity_id
_entity_poly.type
_entity_poly.pdbx_seq_one_letter_code
_entity_poly.pdbx_strand_id
1 'polypeptide(L)'
;MNIIGVILVIFFAVQIAVKSGLSRIEQQPYKVLAVFRQFEIRNYPESLIAQTVCTGNKYKAVARTGFNKVAGFIFGKNSAGKRIPMTAPVRIEFGSEFSRVEFVMPLAYSASTLPKSIDASVQIKTWPGGNYAAIRFGGFPNDQKIRKAIEALEAELTVSGISFKDEPVYLGYNPPYQIMFRRNEVIIPVEWKSAE
;
A
#
# COMPACT_ATOMS: atom_id res chain seq x y z
N MET A 1 -13.47 34.59 19.57
CA MET A 1 -12.68 33.63 18.80
C MET A 1 -12.49 34.24 17.41
N ASN A 2 -11.26 34.50 16.97
CA ASN A 2 -11.04 35.15 15.67
C ASN A 2 -11.30 34.15 14.51
N ILE A 3 -11.57 34.66 13.33
CA ILE A 3 -11.93 33.86 12.13
C ILE A 3 -10.86 32.78 11.84
N ILE A 4 -9.57 33.07 12.03
CA ILE A 4 -8.46 32.14 11.83
C ILE A 4 -8.56 30.97 12.81
N GLY A 5 -8.91 31.23 14.09
CA GLY A 5 -9.07 30.15 15.07
C GLY A 5 -10.23 29.22 14.72
N VAL A 6 -11.35 29.75 14.20
CA VAL A 6 -12.48 28.94 13.74
C VAL A 6 -12.08 28.05 12.55
N ILE A 7 -11.37 28.60 11.56
CA ILE A 7 -10.90 27.87 10.37
C ILE A 7 -9.97 26.72 10.79
N LEU A 8 -9.04 26.96 11.71
CA LEU A 8 -8.14 25.92 12.21
C LEU A 8 -8.90 24.79 12.91
N VAL A 9 -9.86 25.11 13.78
CA VAL A 9 -10.68 24.11 14.48
C VAL A 9 -11.46 23.25 13.48
N ILE A 10 -12.10 23.86 12.48
CA ILE A 10 -12.83 23.14 11.43
C ILE A 10 -11.86 22.25 10.64
N PHE A 11 -10.68 22.76 10.26
CA PHE A 11 -9.69 21.97 9.56
C PHE A 11 -9.27 20.71 10.35
N PHE A 12 -8.94 20.88 11.64
CA PHE A 12 -8.59 19.73 12.49
C PHE A 12 -9.73 18.74 12.65
N ALA A 13 -10.96 19.22 12.85
CA ALA A 13 -12.15 18.38 12.95
C ALA A 13 -12.36 17.54 11.67
N VAL A 14 -12.20 18.16 10.49
CA VAL A 14 -12.27 17.45 9.20
C VAL A 14 -11.19 16.39 9.09
N GLN A 15 -9.93 16.68 9.47
CA GLN A 15 -8.85 15.69 9.41
C GLN A 15 -9.08 14.50 10.36
N ILE A 16 -9.66 14.74 11.53
CA ILE A 16 -10.06 13.69 12.48
C ILE A 16 -11.19 12.84 11.90
N ALA A 17 -12.22 13.46 11.32
CA ALA A 17 -13.33 12.74 10.67
C ALA A 17 -12.85 11.88 9.50
N VAL A 18 -11.94 12.40 8.68
CA VAL A 18 -11.29 11.64 7.59
C VAL A 18 -10.54 10.43 8.14
N LYS A 19 -9.74 10.61 9.19
CA LYS A 19 -9.01 9.50 9.84
C LYS A 19 -9.97 8.42 10.36
N SER A 20 -11.06 8.82 11.02
CA SER A 20 -12.08 7.90 11.54
C SER A 20 -12.84 7.16 10.42
N GLY A 21 -13.10 7.82 9.29
CA GLY A 21 -13.69 7.20 8.11
C GLY A 21 -12.77 6.14 7.48
N LEU A 22 -11.48 6.42 7.43
CA LEU A 22 -10.47 5.51 6.89
C LEU A 22 -10.19 4.30 7.79
N SER A 23 -10.43 4.41 9.10
CA SER A 23 -10.31 3.27 10.02
C SER A 23 -11.32 2.14 9.73
N ARG A 24 -12.37 2.43 8.94
CA ARG A 24 -13.39 1.45 8.48
C ARG A 24 -12.99 0.74 7.17
N ILE A 25 -11.94 1.22 6.50
CA ILE A 25 -11.46 0.57 5.27
C ILE A 25 -10.70 -0.70 5.68
N GLU A 26 -11.09 -1.83 5.06
CA GLU A 26 -10.41 -3.11 5.26
C GLU A 26 -8.93 -2.97 4.93
N GLN A 27 -8.08 -3.42 5.83
CA GLN A 27 -6.63 -3.41 5.65
C GLN A 27 -6.11 -4.81 5.37
N GLN A 28 -5.10 -4.93 4.53
CA GLN A 28 -4.40 -6.18 4.31
C GLN A 28 -3.89 -6.71 5.66
N PRO A 29 -4.31 -7.91 6.07
CA PRO A 29 -3.89 -8.47 7.36
C PRO A 29 -2.41 -8.87 7.32
N TYR A 30 -1.77 -8.81 8.48
CA TYR A 30 -0.44 -9.37 8.71
C TYR A 30 -0.27 -9.73 10.18
N LYS A 31 0.67 -10.64 10.44
CA LYS A 31 1.13 -10.97 11.80
C LYS A 31 2.51 -10.38 12.01
N VAL A 32 2.72 -9.64 13.10
CA VAL A 32 4.04 -9.18 13.50
C VAL A 32 4.79 -10.36 14.11
N LEU A 33 5.96 -10.66 13.57
CA LEU A 33 6.83 -11.76 14.02
C LEU A 33 7.94 -11.25 14.94
N ALA A 34 8.49 -10.05 14.65
CA ALA A 34 9.51 -9.40 15.45
C ALA A 34 9.40 -7.88 15.31
N VAL A 35 9.82 -7.16 16.36
CA VAL A 35 9.86 -5.70 16.40
C VAL A 35 11.29 -5.25 16.65
N PHE A 36 11.84 -4.45 15.76
CA PHE A 36 13.12 -3.79 15.87
C PHE A 36 12.92 -2.29 16.12
N ARG A 37 14.00 -1.57 16.38
CA ARG A 37 13.91 -0.14 16.71
C ARG A 37 13.23 0.71 15.62
N GLN A 38 13.48 0.41 14.34
CA GLN A 38 13.01 1.20 13.20
C GLN A 38 12.09 0.43 12.26
N PHE A 39 12.03 -0.88 12.36
CA PHE A 39 11.24 -1.74 11.48
C PHE A 39 10.63 -2.94 12.22
N GLU A 40 9.72 -3.62 11.55
CA GLU A 40 9.09 -4.86 12.03
C GLU A 40 9.29 -5.96 10.99
N ILE A 41 9.39 -7.20 11.45
CA ILE A 41 9.23 -8.37 10.59
C ILE A 41 7.76 -8.79 10.68
N ARG A 42 7.14 -8.90 9.52
CA ARG A 42 5.73 -9.25 9.38
C ARG A 42 5.55 -10.44 8.45
N ASN A 43 4.61 -11.32 8.80
CA ASN A 43 4.11 -12.36 7.90
C ASN A 43 2.78 -11.91 7.32
N TYR A 44 2.70 -11.86 6.00
CA TYR A 44 1.48 -11.58 5.25
C TYR A 44 0.91 -12.88 4.69
N PRO A 45 -0.38 -13.14 4.85
CA PRO A 45 -1.03 -14.29 4.22
C PRO A 45 -1.14 -14.10 2.71
N GLU A 46 -1.37 -15.19 2.01
CA GLU A 46 -1.77 -15.16 0.61
C GLU A 46 -2.99 -14.24 0.42
N SER A 47 -3.00 -13.48 -0.67
CA SER A 47 -4.06 -12.52 -0.97
C SER A 47 -4.33 -12.43 -2.46
N LEU A 48 -5.59 -12.18 -2.84
CA LEU A 48 -5.90 -11.77 -4.21
C LEU A 48 -5.54 -10.31 -4.39
N ILE A 49 -4.96 -9.99 -5.53
CA ILE A 49 -4.63 -8.63 -5.94
C ILE A 49 -5.19 -8.32 -7.33
N ALA A 50 -5.67 -7.10 -7.53
CA ALA A 50 -5.89 -6.52 -8.85
C ALA A 50 -4.66 -5.67 -9.19
N GLN A 51 -3.98 -6.01 -10.28
CA GLN A 51 -2.70 -5.44 -10.69
C GLN A 51 -2.80 -4.80 -12.06
N THR A 52 -2.10 -3.68 -12.25
CA THR A 52 -1.80 -3.11 -13.57
C THR A 52 -0.32 -2.75 -13.67
N VAL A 53 0.20 -2.80 -14.91
CA VAL A 53 1.56 -2.36 -15.24
C VAL A 53 1.50 -0.94 -15.81
N CYS A 54 2.42 -0.09 -15.35
CA CYS A 54 2.59 1.29 -15.80
C CYS A 54 4.01 1.50 -16.29
N THR A 55 4.19 2.24 -17.35
CA THR A 55 5.52 2.66 -17.83
C THR A 55 6.14 3.70 -16.89
N GLY A 56 7.43 3.56 -16.64
CA GLY A 56 8.22 4.45 -15.81
C GLY A 56 8.27 4.06 -14.33
N ASN A 57 9.04 4.84 -13.58
CA ASN A 57 9.36 4.58 -12.18
C ASN A 57 9.14 5.80 -11.26
N LYS A 58 8.56 6.88 -11.77
CA LYS A 58 8.29 8.08 -10.96
C LYS A 58 6.99 7.92 -10.21
N TYR A 59 7.06 8.00 -8.88
CA TYR A 59 5.92 7.78 -7.98
C TYR A 59 4.64 8.48 -8.44
N LYS A 60 4.70 9.80 -8.70
CA LYS A 60 3.51 10.60 -9.02
C LYS A 60 2.81 10.11 -10.30
N ALA A 61 3.57 9.78 -11.32
CA ALA A 61 3.03 9.31 -12.61
C ALA A 61 2.47 7.88 -12.48
N VAL A 62 3.25 6.98 -11.90
CA VAL A 62 2.87 5.57 -11.69
C VAL A 62 1.65 5.46 -10.78
N ALA A 63 1.66 6.14 -9.63
CA ALA A 63 0.56 6.12 -8.69
C ALA A 63 -0.75 6.63 -9.32
N ARG A 64 -0.70 7.76 -10.05
CA ARG A 64 -1.89 8.32 -10.71
C ARG A 64 -2.44 7.38 -11.78
N THR A 65 -1.58 6.91 -12.69
CA THR A 65 -2.00 6.09 -13.83
C THR A 65 -2.52 4.74 -13.36
N GLY A 66 -1.76 4.04 -12.50
CA GLY A 66 -2.12 2.72 -12.01
C GLY A 66 -3.33 2.76 -11.10
N PHE A 67 -3.40 3.74 -10.18
CA PHE A 67 -4.58 3.91 -9.34
C PHE A 67 -5.86 4.07 -10.18
N ASN A 68 -5.86 4.94 -11.19
CA ASN A 68 -7.06 5.19 -12.01
C ASN A 68 -7.54 3.92 -12.74
N LYS A 69 -6.62 3.09 -13.25
CA LYS A 69 -6.96 1.83 -13.91
C LYS A 69 -7.59 0.83 -12.93
N VAL A 70 -6.91 0.53 -11.83
CA VAL A 70 -7.41 -0.44 -10.85
C VAL A 70 -8.65 0.09 -10.11
N ALA A 71 -8.71 1.39 -9.81
CA ALA A 71 -9.90 2.02 -9.26
C ALA A 71 -11.10 1.91 -10.21
N GLY A 72 -10.89 2.07 -11.52
CA GLY A 72 -11.92 1.82 -12.52
C GLY A 72 -12.54 0.43 -12.37
N PHE A 73 -11.72 -0.59 -12.22
CA PHE A 73 -12.17 -1.97 -11.99
C PHE A 73 -13.03 -2.11 -10.73
N ILE A 74 -12.55 -1.62 -9.58
CA ILE A 74 -13.30 -1.75 -8.31
C ILE A 74 -14.54 -0.86 -8.26
N PHE A 75 -14.61 0.23 -9.04
CA PHE A 75 -15.76 1.13 -9.10
C PHE A 75 -16.80 0.76 -10.19
N GLY A 76 -16.72 -0.45 -10.73
CA GLY A 76 -17.74 -1.02 -11.60
C GLY A 76 -17.33 -1.26 -13.05
N LYS A 77 -16.10 -0.92 -13.48
CA LYS A 77 -15.59 -1.31 -14.81
C LYS A 77 -15.17 -2.78 -14.80
N ASN A 78 -16.13 -3.67 -14.46
CA ASN A 78 -15.95 -5.11 -14.41
C ASN A 78 -17.15 -5.82 -15.02
N SER A 79 -17.03 -7.10 -15.29
CA SER A 79 -18.04 -7.92 -16.00
C SER A 79 -19.41 -7.96 -15.33
N ALA A 80 -19.49 -7.64 -14.05
CA ALA A 80 -20.73 -7.63 -13.28
C ALA A 80 -21.32 -6.22 -13.06
N GLY A 81 -20.60 -5.14 -13.47
CA GLY A 81 -20.97 -3.75 -13.18
C GLY A 81 -21.04 -3.42 -11.69
N LYS A 82 -20.45 -4.26 -10.84
CA LYS A 82 -20.57 -4.15 -9.37
C LYS A 82 -19.40 -3.36 -8.77
N ARG A 83 -19.72 -2.60 -7.72
CA ARG A 83 -18.66 -2.00 -6.88
C ARG A 83 -18.06 -3.04 -5.95
N ILE A 84 -16.72 -3.07 -5.90
CA ILE A 84 -15.92 -3.83 -4.97
C ILE A 84 -15.43 -2.84 -3.92
N PRO A 85 -15.56 -3.13 -2.61
CA PRO A 85 -15.04 -2.25 -1.58
C PRO A 85 -13.53 -2.01 -1.74
N MET A 86 -13.09 -0.78 -1.49
CA MET A 86 -11.67 -0.46 -1.50
C MET A 86 -11.00 -0.96 -0.23
N THR A 87 -9.80 -1.49 -0.36
CA THR A 87 -8.94 -1.87 0.77
C THR A 87 -7.71 -0.97 0.85
N ALA A 88 -6.95 -1.10 1.90
CA ALA A 88 -5.64 -0.48 2.08
C ALA A 88 -4.60 -1.54 2.49
N PRO A 89 -3.36 -1.36 2.08
CA PRO A 89 -2.76 -0.28 1.30
C PRO A 89 -2.92 -0.47 -0.22
N VAL A 90 -2.70 0.61 -0.97
CA VAL A 90 -2.29 0.52 -2.37
C VAL A 90 -0.81 0.19 -2.41
N ARG A 91 -0.43 -0.83 -3.17
CA ARG A 91 0.93 -1.34 -3.29
C ARG A 91 1.53 -0.87 -4.60
N ILE A 92 2.79 -0.44 -4.57
CA ILE A 92 3.55 -0.06 -5.78
C ILE A 92 4.93 -0.70 -5.70
N GLU A 93 5.22 -1.54 -6.68
CA GLU A 93 6.55 -2.08 -6.93
C GLU A 93 7.17 -1.30 -8.09
N PHE A 94 8.32 -0.65 -7.84
CA PHE A 94 9.01 0.16 -8.84
C PHE A 94 10.07 -0.66 -9.55
N GLY A 95 9.95 -0.78 -10.88
CA GLY A 95 11.00 -1.32 -11.71
C GLY A 95 11.72 -0.22 -12.48
N SER A 96 12.76 -0.55 -13.24
CA SER A 96 13.53 0.42 -14.04
C SER A 96 12.69 1.06 -15.16
N GLU A 97 11.97 0.26 -15.93
CA GLU A 97 11.16 0.70 -17.06
C GLU A 97 9.66 0.61 -16.78
N PHE A 98 9.25 -0.38 -16.03
CA PHE A 98 7.84 -0.66 -15.70
C PHE A 98 7.67 -0.81 -14.20
N SER A 99 6.58 -0.27 -13.70
CA SER A 99 6.16 -0.40 -12.30
C SER A 99 4.82 -1.10 -12.22
N ARG A 100 4.57 -1.82 -11.13
CA ARG A 100 3.30 -2.48 -10.84
C ARG A 100 2.53 -1.70 -9.78
N VAL A 101 1.24 -1.46 -10.04
CA VAL A 101 0.31 -0.90 -9.05
C VAL A 101 -0.74 -1.95 -8.74
N GLU A 102 -0.90 -2.25 -7.46
CA GLU A 102 -1.69 -3.36 -6.97
C GLU A 102 -2.65 -2.92 -5.88
N PHE A 103 -3.90 -3.40 -5.96
CA PHE A 103 -4.87 -3.30 -4.87
C PHE A 103 -5.13 -4.70 -4.33
N VAL A 104 -5.02 -4.85 -3.03
CA VAL A 104 -5.43 -6.10 -2.37
C VAL A 104 -6.95 -6.20 -2.45
N MET A 105 -7.49 -7.35 -2.80
CA MET A 105 -8.94 -7.54 -2.85
C MET A 105 -9.47 -7.85 -1.44
N PRO A 106 -10.72 -7.43 -1.13
CA PRO A 106 -11.31 -7.73 0.17
C PRO A 106 -11.37 -9.25 0.43
N LEU A 107 -11.19 -9.64 1.69
CA LEU A 107 -11.18 -11.06 2.11
C LEU A 107 -12.47 -11.80 1.77
N ALA A 108 -13.58 -11.08 1.60
CA ALA A 108 -14.86 -11.65 1.19
C ALA A 108 -14.87 -12.21 -0.25
N TYR A 109 -13.85 -11.92 -1.07
CA TYR A 109 -13.78 -12.37 -2.45
C TYR A 109 -12.75 -13.49 -2.62
N SER A 110 -13.13 -14.47 -3.45
CA SER A 110 -12.25 -15.51 -3.97
C SER A 110 -12.00 -15.29 -5.47
N ALA A 111 -11.07 -16.02 -6.06
CA ALA A 111 -10.81 -15.96 -7.50
C ALA A 111 -12.05 -16.30 -8.35
N SER A 112 -12.95 -17.14 -7.83
CA SER A 112 -14.20 -17.54 -8.49
C SER A 112 -15.35 -16.53 -8.33
N THR A 113 -15.34 -15.74 -7.27
CA THR A 113 -16.43 -14.77 -6.97
C THR A 113 -16.11 -13.35 -7.42
N LEU A 114 -14.82 -13.05 -7.66
CA LEU A 114 -14.40 -11.74 -8.14
C LEU A 114 -14.77 -11.57 -9.61
N PRO A 115 -15.48 -10.49 -10.01
CA PRO A 115 -15.80 -10.25 -11.41
C PRO A 115 -14.53 -10.00 -12.23
N LYS A 116 -14.54 -10.33 -13.51
CA LYS A 116 -13.43 -10.07 -14.42
C LYS A 116 -13.34 -8.57 -14.75
N SER A 117 -12.13 -8.03 -14.87
CA SER A 117 -11.95 -6.68 -15.40
C SER A 117 -12.37 -6.61 -16.87
N ILE A 118 -13.02 -5.52 -17.29
CA ILE A 118 -13.23 -5.22 -18.71
C ILE A 118 -12.03 -4.48 -19.32
N ASP A 119 -11.15 -3.92 -18.50
CA ASP A 119 -9.88 -3.35 -18.92
C ASP A 119 -8.81 -4.47 -18.93
N ALA A 120 -8.34 -4.85 -20.11
CA ALA A 120 -7.34 -5.91 -20.28
C ALA A 120 -6.00 -5.61 -19.60
N SER A 121 -5.71 -4.34 -19.29
CA SER A 121 -4.51 -3.95 -18.56
C SER A 121 -4.59 -4.22 -17.05
N VAL A 122 -5.77 -4.57 -16.53
CA VAL A 122 -5.97 -4.94 -15.11
C VAL A 122 -6.13 -6.44 -14.99
N GLN A 123 -5.20 -7.07 -14.32
CA GLN A 123 -5.16 -8.52 -14.11
C GLN A 123 -5.41 -8.87 -12.64
N ILE A 124 -6.16 -9.93 -12.40
CA ILE A 124 -6.32 -10.51 -11.08
C ILE A 124 -5.28 -11.60 -10.89
N LYS A 125 -4.53 -11.53 -9.80
CA LYS A 125 -3.47 -12.49 -9.45
C LYS A 125 -3.55 -12.88 -8.00
N THR A 126 -2.99 -14.02 -7.68
CA THR A 126 -2.68 -14.43 -6.31
C THR A 126 -1.29 -13.92 -5.96
N TRP A 127 -1.20 -13.14 -4.89
CA TRP A 127 0.05 -12.77 -4.24
C TRP A 127 0.31 -13.76 -3.10
N PRO A 128 1.43 -14.48 -3.12
CA PRO A 128 1.64 -15.62 -2.21
C PRO A 128 1.85 -15.22 -0.75
N GLY A 129 1.99 -13.92 -0.46
CA GLY A 129 2.35 -13.47 0.87
C GLY A 129 3.81 -13.78 1.22
N GLY A 130 4.07 -14.00 2.50
CA GLY A 130 5.41 -14.34 3.01
C GLY A 130 5.90 -13.39 4.10
N ASN A 131 7.20 -13.49 4.42
CA ASN A 131 7.83 -12.69 5.45
C ASN A 131 8.45 -11.42 4.82
N TYR A 132 8.16 -10.29 5.43
CA TYR A 132 8.63 -8.97 4.98
C TYR A 132 9.12 -8.17 6.17
N ALA A 133 10.23 -7.46 5.99
CA ALA A 133 10.57 -6.33 6.85
C ALA A 133 9.75 -5.12 6.43
N ALA A 134 9.30 -4.31 7.38
CA ALA A 134 8.44 -3.16 7.13
C ALA A 134 8.93 -1.94 7.90
N ILE A 135 9.21 -0.84 7.20
CA ILE A 135 9.53 0.47 7.79
C ILE A 135 8.42 1.47 7.48
N ARG A 136 8.07 2.31 8.46
CA ARG A 136 7.02 3.33 8.33
C ARG A 136 7.60 4.73 8.23
N PHE A 137 6.98 5.57 7.38
CA PHE A 137 7.28 6.99 7.29
C PHE A 137 6.02 7.85 7.10
N GLY A 138 6.10 9.14 7.46
CA GLY A 138 4.99 10.07 7.45
C GLY A 138 5.01 11.08 6.30
N GLY A 139 3.92 11.87 6.22
CA GLY A 139 3.75 12.96 5.28
C GLY A 139 3.39 12.50 3.86
N PHE A 140 3.41 13.43 2.90
CA PHE A 140 3.14 13.10 1.49
C PHE A 140 4.30 12.31 0.89
N PRO A 141 4.01 11.17 0.23
CA PRO A 141 5.04 10.38 -0.44
C PRO A 141 5.54 11.07 -1.71
N ASN A 142 6.82 10.87 -1.99
CA ASN A 142 7.48 11.25 -3.24
C ASN A 142 8.68 10.32 -3.46
N ASP A 143 9.28 10.39 -4.65
CA ASP A 143 10.41 9.53 -5.02
C ASP A 143 11.56 9.56 -4.00
N GLN A 144 11.90 10.75 -3.48
CA GLN A 144 13.00 10.91 -2.52
C GLN A 144 12.70 10.25 -1.17
N LYS A 145 11.48 10.44 -0.62
CA LYS A 145 11.09 9.85 0.67
C LYS A 145 10.98 8.33 0.58
N ILE A 146 10.44 7.82 -0.52
CA ILE A 146 10.33 6.37 -0.75
C ILE A 146 11.74 5.78 -0.83
N ARG A 147 12.64 6.36 -1.62
CA ARG A 147 14.03 5.91 -1.73
C ARG A 147 14.75 5.93 -0.38
N LYS A 148 14.65 7.03 0.39
CA LYS A 148 15.22 7.11 1.73
C LYS A 148 14.71 6.03 2.67
N ALA A 149 13.43 5.67 2.57
CA ALA A 149 12.85 4.60 3.39
C ALA A 149 13.37 3.22 2.96
N ILE A 150 13.56 2.98 1.65
CA ILE A 150 14.19 1.76 1.13
C ILE A 150 15.61 1.66 1.66
N GLU A 151 16.47 2.67 1.41
CA GLU A 151 17.87 2.72 1.84
C GLU A 151 18.01 2.51 3.36
N ALA A 152 17.13 3.15 4.16
CA ALA A 152 17.12 2.98 5.60
C ALA A 152 16.79 1.55 6.03
N LEU A 153 15.79 0.93 5.39
CA LEU A 153 15.38 -0.45 5.71
C LEU A 153 16.47 -1.45 5.32
N GLU A 154 17.07 -1.31 4.15
CA GLU A 154 18.17 -2.16 3.68
C GLU A 154 19.40 -2.07 4.61
N ALA A 155 19.75 -0.85 5.04
CA ALA A 155 20.85 -0.63 5.99
C ALA A 155 20.57 -1.33 7.34
N GLU A 156 19.36 -1.19 7.89
CA GLU A 156 18.96 -1.84 9.14
C GLU A 156 18.95 -3.37 9.01
N LEU A 157 18.49 -3.92 7.89
CA LEU A 157 18.50 -5.35 7.61
C LEU A 157 19.94 -5.88 7.54
N THR A 158 20.83 -5.16 6.85
CA THR A 158 22.23 -5.50 6.73
C THR A 158 22.91 -5.52 8.12
N VAL A 159 22.71 -4.46 8.92
CA VAL A 159 23.25 -4.38 10.29
C VAL A 159 22.71 -5.50 11.19
N SER A 160 21.44 -5.88 10.99
CA SER A 160 20.79 -6.96 11.74
C SER A 160 21.16 -8.37 11.24
N GLY A 161 21.93 -8.51 10.16
CA GLY A 161 22.30 -9.81 9.58
C GLY A 161 21.12 -10.57 8.97
N ILE A 162 20.05 -9.86 8.56
CA ILE A 162 18.86 -10.47 7.98
C ILE A 162 18.97 -10.49 6.47
N SER A 163 18.90 -11.68 5.86
CA SER A 163 18.92 -11.85 4.40
C SER A 163 17.62 -11.33 3.79
N PHE A 164 17.75 -10.57 2.71
CA PHE A 164 16.60 -9.99 2.01
C PHE A 164 16.77 -10.02 0.49
N LYS A 165 15.65 -9.85 -0.23
CA LYS A 165 15.64 -9.71 -1.69
C LYS A 165 15.48 -8.22 -2.04
N ASP A 166 16.18 -7.77 -3.07
CA ASP A 166 16.06 -6.39 -3.59
C ASP A 166 14.77 -6.24 -4.42
N GLU A 167 13.64 -6.37 -3.74
CA GLU A 167 12.29 -6.25 -4.30
C GLU A 167 11.42 -5.36 -3.40
N PRO A 168 11.80 -4.08 -3.21
CA PRO A 168 11.07 -3.20 -2.31
C PRO A 168 9.68 -2.83 -2.86
N VAL A 169 8.67 -2.85 -1.99
CA VAL A 169 7.30 -2.46 -2.31
C VAL A 169 6.89 -1.28 -1.42
N TYR A 170 6.44 -0.20 -2.05
CA TYR A 170 5.82 0.92 -1.36
C TYR A 170 4.35 0.62 -1.05
N LEU A 171 3.90 0.98 0.15
CA LEU A 171 2.53 0.81 0.64
C LEU A 171 1.93 2.16 1.02
N GLY A 172 0.88 2.58 0.30
CA GLY A 172 0.15 3.81 0.55
C GLY A 172 -1.20 3.56 1.21
N TYR A 173 -1.41 4.10 2.42
CA TYR A 173 -2.63 3.84 3.21
C TYR A 173 -3.67 4.96 3.12
N ASN A 174 -3.30 6.13 2.63
CA ASN A 174 -4.12 7.33 2.79
C ASN A 174 -4.48 7.98 1.46
N PRO A 175 -5.73 8.44 1.30
CA PRO A 175 -6.14 9.17 0.11
C PRO A 175 -5.43 10.54 0.02
N PRO A 176 -5.41 11.17 -1.17
CA PRO A 176 -4.67 12.41 -1.41
C PRO A 176 -5.16 13.60 -0.58
N TYR A 177 -6.43 13.62 -0.19
CA TYR A 177 -7.02 14.72 0.62
C TYR A 177 -6.73 14.62 2.12
N GLN A 178 -6.20 13.50 2.61
CA GLN A 178 -5.73 13.41 3.99
C GLN A 178 -4.35 14.04 4.10
N ILE A 179 -4.26 15.15 4.84
CA ILE A 179 -3.02 15.91 5.00
C ILE A 179 -2.24 15.42 6.22
N MET A 180 -2.95 15.19 7.33
CA MET A 180 -2.34 14.83 8.61
C MET A 180 -2.37 13.31 8.86
N PHE A 181 -1.46 12.84 9.72
CA PHE A 181 -1.40 11.45 10.19
C PHE A 181 -1.28 10.43 9.05
N ARG A 182 -0.61 10.81 7.96
CA ARG A 182 -0.39 9.90 6.84
C ARG A 182 0.51 8.75 7.24
N ARG A 183 0.11 7.55 6.82
CA ARG A 183 0.87 6.32 6.96
C ARG A 183 1.35 5.88 5.58
N ASN A 184 2.63 5.81 5.40
CA ASN A 184 3.29 5.19 4.25
C ASN A 184 4.26 4.16 4.81
N GLU A 185 4.48 3.09 4.07
CA GLU A 185 5.46 2.06 4.44
C GLU A 185 6.24 1.62 3.21
N VAL A 186 7.42 1.07 3.46
CA VAL A 186 8.16 0.23 2.52
C VAL A 186 8.27 -1.13 3.14
N ILE A 187 8.03 -2.17 2.34
CA ILE A 187 8.29 -3.55 2.73
C ILE A 187 9.31 -4.18 1.78
N ILE A 188 10.15 -5.05 2.34
CA ILE A 188 11.18 -5.81 1.59
C ILE A 188 11.06 -7.29 2.00
N PRO A 189 11.01 -8.24 1.04
CA PRO A 189 10.96 -9.66 1.34
C PRO A 189 12.22 -10.11 2.11
N VAL A 190 12.03 -10.89 3.16
CA VAL A 190 13.14 -11.38 4.00
C VAL A 190 13.07 -12.88 4.22
N GLU A 191 14.24 -13.50 4.41
CA GLU A 191 14.34 -14.85 4.93
C GLU A 191 14.32 -14.77 6.46
N TRP A 192 13.16 -15.09 7.05
CA TRP A 192 12.96 -15.04 8.49
C TRP A 192 12.64 -16.43 9.04
N LYS A 193 13.47 -16.93 9.94
CA LYS A 193 13.18 -18.10 10.78
C LYS A 193 12.88 -17.58 12.17
N SER A 194 11.70 -17.89 12.70
CA SER A 194 11.41 -17.65 14.11
C SER A 194 12.45 -18.39 14.94
N ALA A 195 13.08 -17.73 15.89
CA ALA A 195 13.80 -18.44 16.94
C ALA A 195 12.77 -19.33 17.67
N GLU A 196 13.01 -20.63 17.70
CA GLU A 196 12.26 -21.59 18.50
C GLU A 196 12.38 -21.27 19.98
#